data_576ae1fae41ce18afaf5a42a2d1c4a8f
#
_entry.id   576ae1fae41ce18afaf5a42a2d1c4a8f
#
_cell.length_a   1.000
_cell.length_b   1.000
_cell.length_c   1.000
_cell.angle_alpha   90.00
_cell.angle_beta   90.00
_cell.angle_gamma   90.00
#
_symmetry.space_group_name_H-M   'P 1'
#
loop_
_entity.id
_entity.type
_entity.pdbx_description
1 polymer ?
#
loop_
_entity_poly.entity_id
_entity_poly.type
_entity_poly.pdbx_seq_one_letter_code
_entity_poly.pdbx_strand_id
1 'polypeptide(L)'
;TDAHRFNDFDNINRSQLASTGDYTISNANSEALLTFPAEGKISHVVGGIHWSYDGDPVGTGILQIKDSGSVVFYTFVTNKGPGFFPFAPPKRGVAGNPMLLSLSTGGSGIKGTVGALTHWIE
;
A
#
# COMPACT_ATOMS: atom_id res chain seq x y z
N THR A 1 -4.25 6.28 32.47
CA THR A 1 -4.54 5.96 32.31
C THR A 1 -4.46 5.52 32.25
N ASP A 2 -4.53 5.21 32.30
CA ASP A 2 -4.87 4.64 31.99
C ASP A 2 -5.62 4.61 31.87
N ALA A 3 -6.04 4.87 32.15
CA ALA A 3 -7.00 4.85 31.62
C ALA A 3 -7.29 5.98 31.30
N HIS A 4 -7.00 6.52 31.51
CA HIS A 4 -6.89 7.10 30.90
C HIS A 4 -6.13 7.19 30.57
N ARG A 5 -6.62 7.54 31.51
CA ARG A 5 -5.59 7.36 30.66
C ARG A 5 -5.76 6.32 29.62
N PHE A 6 -6.65 5.62 29.79
CA PHE A 6 -6.85 4.64 28.88
C PHE A 6 -7.78 4.94 27.77
N ASN A 7 -8.54 5.99 27.76
CA ASN A 7 -9.22 6.42 26.58
C ASN A 7 -8.23 6.88 25.56
N ASP A 8 -7.23 7.59 26.04
CA ASP A 8 -6.13 7.90 25.20
C ASP A 8 -5.39 6.66 24.80
N PHE A 9 -5.47 5.65 25.64
CA PHE A 9 -4.88 4.40 25.34
C PHE A 9 -5.53 3.71 24.15
N ASP A 10 -6.82 3.81 23.99
CA ASP A 10 -7.46 3.26 22.80
C ASP A 10 -7.02 3.96 21.55
N ASN A 11 -6.86 5.26 21.60
CA ASN A 11 -6.36 6.01 20.46
C ASN A 11 -4.92 5.66 20.15
N ILE A 12 -4.11 5.50 21.18
CA ILE A 12 -2.73 5.10 20.99
C ILE A 12 -2.65 3.72 20.37
N ASN A 13 -3.44 2.79 20.87
CA ASN A 13 -3.47 1.47 20.29
C ASN A 13 -3.88 1.50 18.84
N ARG A 14 -4.82 2.34 18.51
CA ARG A 14 -5.30 2.45 17.16
C ARG A 14 -4.21 2.93 16.22
N SER A 15 -3.46 3.96 16.62
CA SER A 15 -2.41 4.49 15.77
C SER A 15 -1.18 3.59 15.74
N GLN A 16 -1.01 2.72 16.74
CA GLN A 16 0.11 1.80 16.78
C GLN A 16 -0.20 0.44 16.17
N LEU A 17 -1.47 0.14 15.92
CA LEU A 17 -1.81 -1.11 15.29
C LEU A 17 -1.42 -1.05 13.84
N ALA A 18 -0.42 -1.80 13.51
CA ALA A 18 0.05 -1.91 12.13
C ALA A 18 -0.37 -3.26 11.59
N SER A 19 -0.92 -3.27 10.39
CA SER A 19 -1.16 -4.49 9.65
C SER A 19 0.10 -4.81 8.86
N THR A 20 0.45 -6.08 8.83
CA THR A 20 1.54 -6.54 7.98
C THR A 20 0.98 -7.53 6.99
N GLY A 21 1.52 -7.51 5.79
CA GLY A 21 1.10 -8.47 4.78
C GLY A 21 -0.22 -8.14 4.11
N ASP A 22 -0.70 -6.91 4.22
CA ASP A 22 -1.86 -6.48 3.43
C ASP A 22 -1.49 -6.52 1.96
N TYR A 23 -2.24 -7.25 1.16
CA TYR A 23 -1.91 -7.37 -0.25
C TYR A 23 -3.15 -7.73 -1.07
N THR A 24 -3.03 -7.54 -2.38
CA THR A 24 -4.04 -7.98 -3.33
C THR A 24 -3.36 -8.60 -4.53
N ILE A 25 -4.07 -9.54 -5.16
CA ILE A 25 -3.59 -10.22 -6.36
C ILE A 25 -4.57 -9.89 -7.48
N SER A 26 -4.03 -9.49 -8.62
CA SER A 26 -4.87 -9.18 -9.78
C SER A 26 -5.29 -10.44 -10.51
N ASN A 27 -6.30 -10.31 -11.36
CA ASN A 27 -6.54 -11.29 -12.40
C ASN A 27 -5.50 -11.12 -13.51
N ALA A 28 -5.36 -12.13 -14.37
CA ALA A 28 -4.49 -12.00 -15.53
C ALA A 28 -4.94 -10.83 -16.39
N ASN A 29 -4.00 -10.10 -16.95
CA ASN A 29 -4.24 -8.93 -17.80
C ASN A 29 -4.88 -7.76 -17.04
N SER A 30 -4.76 -7.72 -15.73
CA SER A 30 -5.40 -6.69 -14.92
C SER A 30 -4.40 -6.03 -13.98
N GLU A 31 -4.72 -4.82 -13.60
CA GLU A 31 -3.97 -4.07 -12.58
C GLU A 31 -4.23 -4.69 -11.20
N ALA A 32 -3.20 -4.74 -10.37
CA ALA A 32 -3.37 -5.08 -8.96
C ALA A 32 -3.56 -3.76 -8.20
N LEU A 33 -4.69 -3.61 -7.54
CA LEU A 33 -5.02 -2.38 -6.83
C LEU A 33 -5.44 -2.72 -5.41
N LEU A 34 -4.65 -2.26 -4.45
CA LEU A 34 -4.97 -2.37 -3.03
C LEU A 34 -5.41 -1.01 -2.54
N THR A 35 -6.62 -0.93 -2.02
CA THR A 35 -7.19 0.33 -1.57
C THR A 35 -7.38 0.32 -0.07
N PHE A 36 -6.83 1.33 0.60
CA PHE A 36 -7.15 1.61 2.00
C PHE A 36 -8.17 2.75 1.96
N PRO A 37 -9.45 2.46 2.26
CA PRO A 37 -10.51 3.45 2.07
C PRO A 37 -10.39 4.64 3.02
N ALA A 38 -10.91 5.77 2.60
CA ALA A 38 -10.95 6.95 3.45
C ALA A 38 -11.72 6.67 4.74
N GLU A 39 -11.19 7.13 5.86
CA GLU A 39 -11.80 6.90 7.16
C GLU A 39 -11.79 8.20 7.97
N GLY A 40 -12.83 8.99 7.81
CA GLY A 40 -13.00 10.18 8.61
C GLY A 40 -11.80 11.12 8.52
N LYS A 41 -11.22 11.44 9.67
CA LYS A 41 -10.09 12.37 9.75
C LYS A 41 -8.77 11.65 9.99
N ILE A 42 -8.70 10.41 9.57
CA ILE A 42 -7.54 9.57 9.83
C ILE A 42 -6.65 9.54 8.60
N SER A 43 -5.34 9.56 8.82
CA SER A 43 -4.35 9.41 7.76
C SER A 43 -3.91 7.96 7.67
N HIS A 44 -3.79 7.45 6.45
CA HIS A 44 -3.15 6.16 6.22
C HIS A 44 -1.64 6.35 6.13
N VAL A 45 -0.89 5.43 6.71
CA VAL A 45 0.57 5.47 6.71
C VAL A 45 1.08 4.12 6.24
N VAL A 46 1.98 4.14 5.27
CA VAL A 46 2.54 2.92 4.68
C VAL A 46 4.04 2.92 4.92
N GLY A 47 4.53 1.87 5.57
CA GLY A 47 5.94 1.73 5.91
C GLY A 47 6.78 1.07 4.83
N GLY A 48 6.18 0.68 3.73
CA GLY A 48 6.87 0.09 2.61
C GLY A 48 5.90 -0.56 1.67
N ILE A 49 6.38 -0.91 0.49
CA ILE A 49 5.55 -1.54 -0.54
C ILE A 49 6.30 -2.74 -1.09
N HIS A 50 5.58 -3.80 -1.40
CA HIS A 50 6.14 -4.97 -2.08
C HIS A 50 5.30 -5.32 -3.30
N TRP A 51 5.93 -6.03 -4.22
CA TRP A 51 5.29 -6.36 -5.48
C TRP A 51 5.89 -7.63 -6.05
N SER A 52 5.11 -8.29 -6.91
CA SER A 52 5.60 -9.37 -7.74
C SER A 52 4.63 -9.62 -8.89
N TYR A 53 5.15 -10.23 -9.96
CA TYR A 53 4.33 -10.79 -11.01
C TYR A 53 4.58 -12.30 -11.03
N ASP A 54 3.64 -13.05 -11.56
CA ASP A 54 3.81 -14.51 -11.69
C ASP A 54 4.59 -14.89 -12.95
N GLY A 55 5.01 -13.92 -13.73
CA GLY A 55 5.90 -14.06 -14.88
C GLY A 55 6.48 -12.70 -15.20
N ASP A 56 7.48 -12.63 -16.08
CA ASP A 56 8.05 -11.35 -16.44
C ASP A 56 7.00 -10.49 -17.15
N PRO A 57 6.89 -9.22 -16.79
CA PRO A 57 5.91 -8.35 -17.42
C PRO A 57 6.27 -8.09 -18.88
N VAL A 58 5.24 -7.97 -19.70
CA VAL A 58 5.42 -7.58 -21.08
C VAL A 58 5.57 -6.07 -21.11
N GLY A 59 6.78 -5.61 -21.39
CA GLY A 59 7.09 -4.20 -21.30
C GLY A 59 7.43 -3.78 -19.88
N THR A 60 7.20 -2.53 -19.56
CA THR A 60 7.54 -1.96 -18.26
C THR A 60 6.28 -1.74 -17.44
N GLY A 61 6.24 -2.35 -16.26
CA GLY A 61 5.17 -2.10 -15.31
C GLY A 61 5.43 -0.86 -14.49
N ILE A 62 4.39 -0.37 -13.82
CA ILE A 62 4.48 0.78 -12.93
C ILE A 62 3.90 0.39 -11.59
N LEU A 63 4.71 0.60 -10.54
CA LEU A 63 4.30 0.42 -9.15
C LEU A 63 4.18 1.80 -8.53
N GLN A 64 3.04 2.11 -7.94
CA GLN A 64 2.84 3.45 -7.40
C GLN A 64 1.93 3.45 -6.19
N ILE A 65 2.07 4.52 -5.40
CA ILE A 65 1.19 4.81 -4.28
C ILE A 65 0.55 6.15 -4.55
N LYS A 66 -0.77 6.20 -4.41
CA LYS A 66 -1.53 7.44 -4.57
C LYS A 66 -2.21 7.80 -3.26
N ASP A 67 -2.16 9.08 -2.92
CA ASP A 67 -2.93 9.65 -1.84
C ASP A 67 -4.13 10.32 -2.51
N SER A 68 -5.28 9.67 -2.48
CA SER A 68 -6.43 10.00 -3.30
C SER A 68 -6.03 9.99 -4.78
N GLY A 69 -5.99 11.12 -5.46
CA GLY A 69 -5.57 11.18 -6.86
C GLY A 69 -4.12 11.58 -7.07
N SER A 70 -3.39 11.87 -6.00
CA SER A 70 -2.01 12.38 -6.11
C SER A 70 -0.99 11.28 -5.95
N VAL A 71 -0.09 11.14 -6.90
CA VAL A 71 0.97 10.13 -6.83
C VAL A 71 2.04 10.61 -5.84
N VAL A 72 2.27 9.82 -4.79
CA VAL A 72 3.28 10.14 -3.77
C VAL A 72 4.52 9.26 -3.88
N PHE A 73 4.45 8.21 -4.67
CA PHE A 73 5.60 7.35 -4.95
C PHE A 73 5.32 6.58 -6.22
N TYR A 74 6.32 6.43 -7.09
CA TYR A 74 6.19 5.49 -8.18
C TYR A 74 7.56 5.02 -8.65
N THR A 75 7.59 3.83 -9.25
CA THR A 75 8.80 3.28 -9.85
C THR A 75 8.42 2.32 -10.97
N PHE A 76 9.38 2.02 -11.81
CA PHE A 76 9.18 1.06 -12.90
C PHE A 76 9.51 -0.35 -12.42
N VAL A 77 8.81 -1.33 -13.00
CA VAL A 77 9.02 -2.74 -12.71
C VAL A 77 9.33 -3.44 -14.04
N THR A 78 10.52 -3.98 -14.14
CA THR A 78 11.02 -4.56 -15.38
C THR A 78 11.16 -6.08 -15.35
N ASN A 79 10.95 -6.69 -14.18
CA ASN A 79 11.03 -8.15 -14.05
C ASN A 79 9.94 -8.63 -13.10
N LYS A 80 9.81 -9.94 -12.96
CA LYS A 80 8.72 -10.49 -12.14
C LYS A 80 8.93 -10.32 -10.64
N GLY A 81 10.10 -9.98 -10.20
CA GLY A 81 10.37 -9.83 -8.78
C GLY A 81 10.52 -11.18 -8.08
N PRO A 82 10.22 -11.23 -6.78
CA PRO A 82 9.60 -10.17 -5.98
C PRO A 82 10.54 -9.01 -5.65
N GLY A 83 9.96 -7.89 -5.31
CA GLY A 83 10.70 -6.73 -4.88
C GLY A 83 9.98 -6.00 -3.77
N PHE A 84 10.68 -5.09 -3.11
CA PHE A 84 10.08 -4.28 -2.06
C PHE A 84 10.87 -2.99 -1.89
N PHE A 85 10.17 -1.97 -1.35
CA PHE A 85 10.79 -0.71 -0.96
C PHE A 85 10.32 -0.36 0.45
N PRO A 86 11.21 -0.36 1.44
CA PRO A 86 10.87 0.19 2.74
C PRO A 86 10.99 1.71 2.69
N PHE A 87 10.11 2.40 3.41
CA PHE A 87 10.11 3.86 3.46
C PHE A 87 10.55 4.37 4.82
N ALA A 88 11.53 5.25 4.83
CA ALA A 88 12.01 5.89 6.03
C ALA A 88 12.29 7.36 5.70
N PRO A 89 11.38 8.28 6.03
CA PRO A 89 10.15 8.07 6.83
C PRO A 89 9.03 7.40 6.02
N PRO A 90 8.05 6.80 6.72
CA PRO A 90 6.91 6.18 6.04
C PRO A 90 6.13 7.18 5.20
N LYS A 91 5.41 6.67 4.20
CA LYS A 91 4.54 7.50 3.37
C LYS A 91 3.22 7.71 4.11
N ARG A 92 2.90 8.97 4.38
CA ARG A 92 1.68 9.34 5.09
C ARG A 92 0.75 10.07 4.14
N GLY A 93 -0.51 9.63 4.10
CA GLY A 93 -1.54 10.31 3.33
C GLY A 93 -2.12 11.48 4.10
N VAL A 94 -2.90 12.28 3.39
CA VAL A 94 -3.64 13.38 4.01
C VAL A 94 -4.84 12.80 4.76
N ALA A 95 -5.13 13.34 5.94
CA ALA A 95 -6.25 12.88 6.75
C ALA A 95 -7.55 12.96 5.95
N GLY A 96 -8.30 11.88 5.97
CA GLY A 96 -9.56 11.79 5.25
C GLY A 96 -9.44 11.29 3.82
N ASN A 97 -8.23 11.06 3.33
CA ASN A 97 -8.03 10.56 1.97
C ASN A 97 -7.82 9.04 1.96
N PRO A 98 -8.30 8.35 0.93
CA PRO A 98 -7.92 6.95 0.75
C PRO A 98 -6.49 6.86 0.24
N MET A 99 -5.86 5.72 0.49
CA MET A 99 -4.53 5.46 -0.06
C MET A 99 -4.62 4.23 -0.95
N LEU A 100 -4.02 4.33 -2.14
CA LEU A 100 -4.11 3.30 -3.15
C LEU A 100 -2.70 2.86 -3.54
N LEU A 101 -2.47 1.55 -3.49
CA LEU A 101 -1.23 0.94 -3.93
C LEU A 101 -1.55 0.17 -5.19
N SER A 102 -0.89 0.49 -6.28
CA SER A 102 -1.20 -0.16 -7.55
C SER A 102 0.04 -0.68 -8.25
N LEU A 103 -0.14 -1.81 -8.92
CA LEU A 103 0.85 -2.40 -9.81
C LEU A 103 0.15 -2.58 -11.15
N SER A 104 0.65 -1.95 -12.19
CA SER A 104 0.02 -2.00 -13.49
C SER A 104 -0.01 -3.44 -14.03
N THR A 105 -0.86 -3.69 -15.02
CA THR A 105 -0.95 -5.02 -15.59
C THR A 105 0.42 -5.47 -16.10
N GLY A 106 0.72 -6.75 -15.88
CA GLY A 106 1.94 -7.36 -16.42
C GLY A 106 1.81 -7.82 -17.85
N GLY A 107 0.60 -7.73 -18.42
CA GLY A 107 0.35 -8.16 -19.78
C GLY A 107 -0.44 -9.45 -19.85
N SER A 108 -0.41 -10.08 -21.01
CA SER A 108 -1.22 -11.25 -21.28
C SER A 108 -0.83 -12.42 -20.39
N GLY A 109 -1.81 -12.93 -19.63
CA GLY A 109 -1.62 -14.10 -18.79
C GLY A 109 -0.84 -13.87 -17.51
N ILE A 110 -0.50 -12.64 -17.19
CA ILE A 110 0.36 -12.33 -16.02
C ILE A 110 -0.48 -11.70 -14.94
N LYS A 111 -0.39 -12.27 -13.73
CA LYS A 111 -1.04 -11.75 -12.53
C LYS A 111 -0.02 -10.99 -11.71
N GLY A 112 -0.43 -9.85 -11.16
CA GLY A 112 0.42 -9.07 -10.30
C GLY A 112 -0.05 -9.12 -8.86
N THR A 113 0.88 -8.93 -7.95
CA THR A 113 0.60 -8.83 -6.52
C THR A 113 1.23 -7.55 -6.02
N VAL A 114 0.47 -6.77 -5.28
CA VAL A 114 0.97 -5.56 -4.63
C VAL A 114 0.49 -5.54 -3.19
N GLY A 115 1.32 -5.05 -2.31
CA GLY A 115 0.95 -4.98 -0.92
C GLY A 115 1.80 -4.00 -0.13
N ALA A 116 1.34 -3.72 1.09
CA ALA A 116 2.06 -2.89 2.03
C ALA A 116 2.89 -3.78 2.95
N LEU A 117 4.15 -3.42 3.17
CA LEU A 117 4.98 -4.11 4.16
C LEU A 117 4.41 -3.89 5.55
N THR A 118 4.07 -2.64 5.86
CA THR A 118 3.33 -2.28 7.06
C THR A 118 2.38 -1.16 6.71
N HIS A 119 1.23 -1.18 7.36
CA HIS A 119 0.21 -0.14 7.19
C HIS A 119 -0.44 0.15 8.53
N TRP A 120 -0.63 1.41 8.85
CA TRP A 120 -1.37 1.81 10.04
C TRP A 120 -2.07 3.13 9.78
N ILE A 121 -2.84 3.56 10.75
CA ILE A 121 -3.60 4.81 10.67
C ILE A 121 -3.25 5.71 11.85
N GLU A 122 -3.29 6.99 11.60
CA GLU A 122 -3.03 7.99 12.66
C GLU A 122 -4.05 9.10 12.66
#